data_f9df376b02f5557873e444036ddcf7fa
#
_entry.id   f9df376b02f5557873e444036ddcf7fa
#
_cell.length_a   1.000
_cell.length_b   1.000
_cell.length_c   1.000
_cell.angle_alpha   90.00
_cell.angle_beta   90.00
_cell.angle_gamma   90.00
#
_symmetry.space_group_name_H-M   'P 1'
#
loop_
_entity.id
_entity.type
_entity.pdbx_description
1 polymer ?
#
loop_
_entity_poly.entity_id
_entity_poly.type
_entity_poly.pdbx_seq_one_letter_code
_entity_poly.pdbx_strand_id
1 'polypeptide(L)'
;MLNNKIILITGGTGSFGKKFTKTVLEKYPDVKKIIIFSRDEYKQFVMQNMSEFKSHAEKLRFFIGDVRDKERLYRAFEGVDVVVHAAALKQVPACEYNPFEAIKTNVSGAQNVIDAAIDKKVKRVVALSTDKACAPINLYGATKLCSDKLFIAGNCYCGSQETRFAVVRYGNVAGSRGSVIPFFQKLVNEGAKELPITDIRMTRFWLKLEQAVEMVLEAIKNMQGGELYVKKIPSMRMPDLAMAVAPNLKIKEIGIRPGEKIHEQMITREDARNTIDMGEYYIILPEINIEHINYKYPNAIPVSDDFEYHSGNNDRWLSVEDMRKLIGEL
;
A
#
# COMPACT_ATOMS: atom_id res chain seq x y z
N MET A 1 15.61 -3.00 14.75
CA MET A 1 14.48 -2.04 14.69
C MET A 1 13.21 -2.63 15.30
N LEU A 2 12.72 -3.81 14.84
CA LEU A 2 11.48 -4.42 15.33
C LEU A 2 11.65 -5.52 16.38
N ASN A 3 12.89 -5.86 16.75
CA ASN A 3 13.14 -6.78 17.86
C ASN A 3 12.59 -6.21 19.17
N ASN A 4 12.02 -7.07 20.01
CA ASN A 4 11.34 -6.75 21.27
C ASN A 4 10.10 -5.82 21.11
N LYS A 5 9.53 -5.67 19.89
CA LYS A 5 8.37 -4.83 19.61
C LYS A 5 7.10 -5.66 19.45
N ILE A 6 5.99 -5.04 19.80
CA ILE A 6 4.64 -5.55 19.47
C ILE A 6 4.14 -4.77 18.27
N ILE A 7 3.83 -5.48 17.19
CA ILE A 7 3.39 -4.93 15.90
C ILE A 7 1.94 -5.35 15.67
N LEU A 8 1.11 -4.42 15.20
CA LEU A 8 -0.23 -4.74 14.73
C LEU A 8 -0.35 -4.42 13.25
N ILE A 9 -0.93 -5.33 12.48
CA ILE A 9 -1.25 -5.10 11.07
C ILE A 9 -2.75 -5.23 10.84
N THR A 10 -3.40 -4.13 10.41
CA THR A 10 -4.79 -4.19 9.96
C THR A 10 -4.85 -4.73 8.54
N GLY A 11 -5.90 -5.49 8.21
CA GLY A 11 -5.93 -6.21 6.93
C GLY A 11 -4.88 -7.32 6.82
N GLY A 12 -4.41 -7.82 7.96
CA GLY A 12 -3.27 -8.72 8.08
C GLY A 12 -3.39 -10.06 7.36
N THR A 13 -4.60 -10.52 7.04
CA THR A 13 -4.84 -11.74 6.23
C THR A 13 -4.78 -11.51 4.71
N GLY A 14 -4.58 -10.28 4.26
CA GLY A 14 -4.36 -9.93 2.85
C GLY A 14 -2.98 -10.34 2.35
N SER A 15 -2.75 -10.22 1.02
CA SER A 15 -1.45 -10.56 0.41
C SER A 15 -0.30 -9.80 1.08
N PHE A 16 -0.43 -8.47 1.24
CA PHE A 16 0.57 -7.65 1.91
C PHE A 16 0.78 -8.08 3.37
N GLY A 17 -0.31 -8.27 4.13
CA GLY A 17 -0.22 -8.63 5.55
C GLY A 17 0.50 -9.95 5.80
N LYS A 18 0.23 -10.97 5.00
CA LYS A 18 0.94 -12.26 5.05
C LYS A 18 2.43 -12.08 4.75
N LYS A 19 2.76 -11.38 3.66
CA LYS A 19 4.16 -11.15 3.27
C LYS A 19 4.91 -10.32 4.29
N PHE A 20 4.30 -9.26 4.81
CA PHE A 20 4.87 -8.44 5.87
C PHE A 20 5.14 -9.26 7.13
N THR A 21 4.17 -10.06 7.57
CA THR A 21 4.30 -10.92 8.75
C THR A 21 5.45 -11.91 8.58
N LYS A 22 5.51 -12.61 7.43
CA LYS A 22 6.62 -13.54 7.11
C LYS A 22 7.96 -12.82 7.13
N THR A 23 8.09 -11.71 6.43
CA THR A 23 9.35 -10.93 6.36
C THR A 23 9.79 -10.44 7.75
N VAL A 24 8.86 -10.01 8.59
CA VAL A 24 9.19 -9.58 9.96
C VAL A 24 9.69 -10.76 10.81
N LEU A 25 9.03 -11.92 10.74
CA LEU A 25 9.47 -13.12 11.47
C LEU A 25 10.86 -13.58 11.04
N GLU A 26 11.18 -13.47 9.75
CA GLU A 26 12.50 -13.85 9.21
C GLU A 26 13.59 -12.82 9.54
N LYS A 27 13.32 -11.52 9.37
CA LYS A 27 14.34 -10.45 9.55
C LYS A 27 14.49 -9.99 11.01
N TYR A 28 13.50 -10.21 11.86
CA TYR A 28 13.48 -9.78 13.26
C TYR A 28 13.10 -10.94 14.18
N PRO A 29 14.01 -11.91 14.37
CA PRO A 29 13.70 -13.14 15.12
C PRO A 29 13.29 -12.89 16.58
N ASP A 30 13.65 -11.74 17.16
CA ASP A 30 13.26 -11.37 18.52
C ASP A 30 12.05 -10.44 18.57
N VAL A 31 11.24 -10.36 17.48
CA VAL A 31 9.96 -9.65 17.55
C VAL A 31 9.10 -10.26 18.66
N LYS A 32 8.56 -9.39 19.53
CA LYS A 32 7.84 -9.86 20.71
C LYS A 32 6.46 -10.45 20.35
N LYS A 33 5.73 -9.77 19.46
CA LYS A 33 4.39 -10.18 19.02
C LYS A 33 4.01 -9.51 17.71
N ILE A 34 3.28 -10.23 16.85
CA ILE A 34 2.62 -9.66 15.67
C ILE A 34 1.12 -9.96 15.79
N ILE A 35 0.30 -8.91 15.82
CA ILE A 35 -1.14 -8.98 15.91
C ILE A 35 -1.74 -8.85 14.50
N ILE A 36 -2.41 -9.89 14.04
CA ILE A 36 -3.09 -9.96 12.75
C ILE A 36 -4.53 -9.51 12.96
N PHE A 37 -4.83 -8.25 12.63
CA PHE A 37 -6.17 -7.68 12.80
C PHE A 37 -6.92 -7.73 11.46
N SER A 38 -8.04 -8.47 11.41
CA SER A 38 -8.89 -8.58 10.23
C SER A 38 -10.29 -9.05 10.57
N ARG A 39 -11.26 -8.83 9.66
CA ARG A 39 -12.67 -9.17 9.87
C ARG A 39 -13.00 -10.64 9.66
N ASP A 40 -12.27 -11.29 8.78
CA ASP A 40 -12.57 -12.60 8.24
C ASP A 40 -11.90 -13.69 9.09
N GLU A 41 -12.70 -14.38 9.90
CA GLU A 41 -12.28 -15.48 10.76
C GLU A 41 -11.66 -16.63 9.94
N TYR A 42 -12.28 -17.00 8.83
CA TYR A 42 -11.81 -18.12 8.03
C TYR A 42 -10.42 -17.83 7.42
N LYS A 43 -10.18 -16.61 6.95
CA LYS A 43 -8.84 -16.23 6.46
C LYS A 43 -7.80 -16.22 7.59
N GLN A 44 -8.19 -15.88 8.82
CA GLN A 44 -7.30 -15.98 9.98
C GLN A 44 -6.97 -17.44 10.26
N PHE A 45 -7.97 -18.31 10.30
CA PHE A 45 -7.80 -19.76 10.48
C PHE A 45 -6.88 -20.35 9.40
N VAL A 46 -7.11 -20.02 8.12
CA VAL A 46 -6.24 -20.48 7.03
C VAL A 46 -4.81 -20.00 7.22
N MET A 47 -4.61 -18.70 7.54
CA MET A 47 -3.27 -18.15 7.75
C MET A 47 -2.56 -18.80 8.93
N GLN A 48 -3.24 -19.02 10.04
CA GLN A 48 -2.70 -19.67 11.24
C GLN A 48 -2.18 -21.10 10.97
N ASN A 49 -2.81 -21.81 10.03
CA ASN A 49 -2.47 -23.18 9.69
C ASN A 49 -1.46 -23.31 8.55
N MET A 50 -1.03 -22.22 7.92
CA MET A 50 0.05 -22.23 6.95
C MET A 50 1.38 -22.59 7.64
N SER A 51 2.19 -23.46 7.02
CA SER A 51 3.45 -23.95 7.60
C SER A 51 4.38 -22.84 8.06
N GLU A 52 4.48 -21.76 7.26
CA GLU A 52 5.32 -20.59 7.51
C GLU A 52 4.90 -19.75 8.75
N PHE A 53 3.65 -19.86 9.20
CA PHE A 53 3.14 -19.17 10.39
C PHE A 53 2.96 -20.09 11.59
N LYS A 54 2.66 -21.36 11.36
CA LYS A 54 2.44 -22.35 12.40
C LYS A 54 3.69 -22.55 13.27
N SER A 55 4.88 -22.50 12.66
CA SER A 55 6.16 -22.59 13.38
C SER A 55 6.46 -21.39 14.30
N HIS A 56 5.69 -20.31 14.18
CA HIS A 56 5.85 -19.07 14.97
C HIS A 56 4.57 -18.70 15.75
N ALA A 57 3.74 -19.71 16.07
CA ALA A 57 2.43 -19.50 16.70
C ALA A 57 2.52 -18.72 18.02
N GLU A 58 3.60 -18.87 18.78
CA GLU A 58 3.85 -18.18 20.04
C GLU A 58 4.01 -16.66 19.86
N LYS A 59 4.46 -16.20 18.68
CA LYS A 59 4.64 -14.78 18.32
C LYS A 59 3.43 -14.18 17.64
N LEU A 60 2.49 -14.98 17.17
CA LEU A 60 1.33 -14.52 16.42
C LEU A 60 0.10 -14.45 17.30
N ARG A 61 -0.69 -13.39 17.11
CA ARG A 61 -2.01 -13.26 17.69
C ARG A 61 -3.01 -12.86 16.63
N PHE A 62 -4.01 -13.70 16.44
CA PHE A 62 -5.09 -13.44 15.50
C PHE A 62 -6.25 -12.75 16.23
N PHE A 63 -6.58 -11.55 15.77
CA PHE A 63 -7.52 -10.65 16.43
C PHE A 63 -8.64 -10.28 15.44
N ILE A 64 -9.83 -10.87 15.64
CA ILE A 64 -10.99 -10.56 14.80
C ILE A 64 -11.50 -9.15 15.14
N GLY A 65 -11.62 -8.30 14.11
CA GLY A 65 -12.14 -6.96 14.25
C GLY A 65 -12.22 -6.20 12.93
N ASP A 66 -13.03 -5.16 12.93
CA ASP A 66 -13.23 -4.23 11.81
C ASP A 66 -12.61 -2.87 12.18
N VAL A 67 -11.94 -2.22 11.23
CA VAL A 67 -11.38 -0.86 11.43
C VAL A 67 -12.47 0.19 11.63
N ARG A 68 -13.72 -0.11 11.26
CA ARG A 68 -14.89 0.74 11.51
C ARG A 68 -15.34 0.71 12.98
N ASP A 69 -14.91 -0.29 13.72
CA ASP A 69 -15.21 -0.47 15.15
C ASP A 69 -14.07 0.15 15.98
N LYS A 70 -14.32 1.36 16.48
CA LYS A 70 -13.36 2.13 17.28
C LYS A 70 -13.00 1.43 18.59
N GLU A 71 -13.99 0.90 19.30
CA GLU A 71 -13.76 0.25 20.59
C GLU A 71 -12.93 -1.02 20.44
N ARG A 72 -13.16 -1.76 19.36
CA ARG A 72 -12.39 -2.95 19.03
C ARG A 72 -10.93 -2.63 18.73
N LEU A 73 -10.68 -1.52 18.02
CA LEU A 73 -9.32 -1.02 17.77
C LEU A 73 -8.63 -0.60 19.06
N TYR A 74 -9.31 0.11 19.95
CA TYR A 74 -8.75 0.50 21.27
C TYR A 74 -8.29 -0.72 22.07
N ARG A 75 -9.07 -1.80 22.06
CA ARG A 75 -8.67 -3.06 22.70
C ARG A 75 -7.48 -3.72 22.01
N ALA A 76 -7.45 -3.70 20.69
CA ALA A 76 -6.39 -4.34 19.91
C ALA A 76 -5.03 -3.60 20.01
N PHE A 77 -5.06 -2.27 20.23
CA PHE A 77 -3.86 -1.42 20.25
C PHE A 77 -3.17 -1.38 21.63
N GLU A 78 -3.73 -2.04 22.63
CA GLU A 78 -3.13 -2.07 23.98
C GLU A 78 -1.71 -2.65 23.95
N GLY A 79 -0.73 -1.82 24.34
CA GLY A 79 0.68 -2.17 24.39
C GLY A 79 1.36 -2.35 23.03
N VAL A 80 0.76 -1.90 21.92
CA VAL A 80 1.34 -1.98 20.58
C VAL A 80 2.37 -0.86 20.38
N ASP A 81 3.55 -1.20 19.86
CA ASP A 81 4.61 -0.25 19.52
C ASP A 81 4.48 0.31 18.09
N VAL A 82 4.10 -0.56 17.13
CA VAL A 82 4.07 -0.23 15.70
C VAL A 82 2.77 -0.72 15.07
N VAL A 83 2.14 0.13 14.27
CA VAL A 83 0.96 -0.24 13.48
C VAL A 83 1.25 -0.10 11.99
N VAL A 84 0.87 -1.11 11.20
CA VAL A 84 0.82 -1.04 9.74
C VAL A 84 -0.65 -1.12 9.32
N HIS A 85 -1.16 -0.02 8.77
CA HIS A 85 -2.56 0.06 8.34
C HIS A 85 -2.69 -0.33 6.86
N ALA A 86 -3.09 -1.59 6.61
CA ALA A 86 -3.27 -2.14 5.26
C ALA A 86 -4.74 -2.51 4.94
N ALA A 87 -5.66 -2.29 5.87
CA ALA A 87 -7.08 -2.55 5.65
C ALA A 87 -7.71 -1.46 4.78
N ALA A 88 -8.32 -1.84 3.67
CA ALA A 88 -9.07 -0.94 2.79
C ALA A 88 -10.05 -1.72 1.91
N LEU A 89 -11.10 -1.07 1.43
CA LEU A 89 -11.82 -1.45 0.22
C LEU A 89 -11.07 -0.86 -0.96
N LYS A 90 -10.69 -1.70 -1.96
CA LYS A 90 -9.80 -1.28 -3.06
C LYS A 90 -10.33 -1.55 -4.47
N GLN A 91 -11.42 -2.28 -4.60
CA GLN A 91 -12.00 -2.59 -5.90
C GLN A 91 -12.81 -1.39 -6.40
N VAL A 92 -12.33 -0.74 -7.47
CA VAL A 92 -12.95 0.49 -7.99
C VAL A 92 -14.44 0.31 -8.27
N PRO A 93 -14.90 -0.69 -9.05
CA PRO A 93 -16.34 -0.84 -9.31
C PRO A 93 -17.16 -1.09 -8.04
N ALA A 94 -16.63 -1.82 -7.07
CA ALA A 94 -17.31 -2.09 -5.81
C ALA A 94 -17.42 -0.83 -4.94
N CYS A 95 -16.39 0.02 -4.94
CA CYS A 95 -16.41 1.31 -4.23
C CYS A 95 -17.39 2.29 -4.87
N GLU A 96 -17.42 2.38 -6.20
CA GLU A 96 -18.40 3.23 -6.92
C GLU A 96 -19.85 2.81 -6.64
N TYR A 97 -20.12 1.50 -6.59
CA TYR A 97 -21.45 0.98 -6.31
C TYR A 97 -21.84 1.08 -4.82
N ASN A 98 -20.86 1.02 -3.89
CA ASN A 98 -21.07 1.09 -2.45
C ASN A 98 -20.28 2.26 -1.84
N PRO A 99 -20.60 3.51 -2.21
CA PRO A 99 -19.74 4.66 -1.89
C PRO A 99 -19.57 4.86 -0.38
N PHE A 100 -20.65 4.74 0.39
CA PHE A 100 -20.59 4.99 1.82
C PHE A 100 -19.82 3.90 2.59
N GLU A 101 -19.86 2.66 2.13
CA GLU A 101 -19.05 1.58 2.72
C GLU A 101 -17.55 1.79 2.46
N ALA A 102 -17.20 2.35 1.28
CA ALA A 102 -15.83 2.75 0.98
C ALA A 102 -15.37 3.90 1.90
N ILE A 103 -16.20 4.92 2.11
CA ILE A 103 -15.93 6.04 3.03
C ILE A 103 -15.78 5.52 4.47
N LYS A 104 -16.73 4.74 4.97
CA LYS A 104 -16.65 4.17 6.33
C LYS A 104 -15.38 3.36 6.55
N THR A 105 -14.98 2.54 5.57
CA THR A 105 -13.80 1.68 5.73
C THR A 105 -12.50 2.47 5.56
N ASN A 106 -12.38 3.25 4.48
CA ASN A 106 -11.11 3.86 4.10
C ASN A 106 -10.87 5.21 4.80
N VAL A 107 -11.94 5.96 5.12
CA VAL A 107 -11.83 7.29 5.76
C VAL A 107 -12.12 7.19 7.25
N SER A 108 -13.34 6.77 7.66
CA SER A 108 -13.66 6.65 9.08
C SER A 108 -12.79 5.60 9.77
N GLY A 109 -12.50 4.48 9.10
CA GLY A 109 -11.57 3.47 9.60
C GLY A 109 -10.15 3.99 9.80
N ALA A 110 -9.66 4.85 8.89
CA ALA A 110 -8.37 5.53 9.07
C ALA A 110 -8.39 6.46 10.30
N GLN A 111 -9.44 7.25 10.47
CA GLN A 111 -9.60 8.12 11.65
C GLN A 111 -9.62 7.30 12.97
N ASN A 112 -10.36 6.19 12.99
CA ASN A 112 -10.39 5.31 14.17
C ASN A 112 -9.00 4.73 14.50
N VAL A 113 -8.20 4.40 13.49
CA VAL A 113 -6.82 3.91 13.67
C VAL A 113 -5.93 5.02 14.25
N ILE A 114 -6.08 6.25 13.77
CA ILE A 114 -5.33 7.42 14.26
C ILE A 114 -5.67 7.68 15.73
N ASP A 115 -6.96 7.78 16.06
CA ASP A 115 -7.43 8.00 17.44
C ASP A 115 -6.90 6.92 18.40
N ALA A 116 -7.09 5.65 18.01
CA ALA A 116 -6.60 4.54 18.84
C ALA A 116 -5.07 4.55 19.00
N ALA A 117 -4.33 4.92 17.96
CA ALA A 117 -2.88 5.00 18.02
C ALA A 117 -2.38 6.11 18.95
N ILE A 118 -3.01 7.29 18.91
CA ILE A 118 -2.68 8.40 19.80
C ILE A 118 -3.01 8.03 21.25
N ASP A 119 -4.23 7.58 21.53
CA ASP A 119 -4.68 7.27 22.88
C ASP A 119 -3.91 6.09 23.52
N LYS A 120 -3.49 5.12 22.70
CA LYS A 120 -2.68 3.97 23.15
C LYS A 120 -1.17 4.20 23.05
N LYS A 121 -0.73 5.41 22.68
CA LYS A 121 0.67 5.82 22.62
C LYS A 121 1.52 4.93 21.71
N VAL A 122 0.94 4.50 20.59
CA VAL A 122 1.65 3.77 19.56
C VAL A 122 2.77 4.66 19.02
N LYS A 123 3.99 4.16 18.94
CA LYS A 123 5.14 4.99 18.56
C LYS A 123 5.18 5.31 17.07
N ARG A 124 4.87 4.33 16.22
CA ARG A 124 4.95 4.48 14.76
C ARG A 124 3.74 3.85 14.08
N VAL A 125 3.13 4.60 13.16
CA VAL A 125 2.01 4.15 12.35
C VAL A 125 2.34 4.42 10.89
N VAL A 126 2.36 3.37 10.05
CA VAL A 126 2.53 3.50 8.61
C VAL A 126 1.26 3.04 7.91
N ALA A 127 0.64 3.94 7.15
CA ALA A 127 -0.55 3.64 6.35
C ALA A 127 -0.15 3.35 4.90
N LEU A 128 -0.77 2.30 4.32
CA LEU A 128 -0.58 1.99 2.91
C LEU A 128 -1.49 2.84 2.04
N SER A 129 -0.94 3.40 1.00
CA SER A 129 -1.66 4.18 -0.03
C SER A 129 -1.49 3.55 -1.42
N THR A 130 -1.87 4.27 -2.45
CA THR A 130 -1.94 3.80 -3.84
C THR A 130 -1.70 4.96 -4.80
N ASP A 131 -1.20 4.66 -6.00
CA ASP A 131 -1.14 5.58 -7.15
C ASP A 131 -2.50 6.23 -7.48
N LYS A 132 -3.60 5.54 -7.15
CA LYS A 132 -4.96 6.06 -7.40
C LYS A 132 -5.37 7.17 -6.43
N ALA A 133 -4.65 7.36 -5.32
CA ALA A 133 -4.85 8.48 -4.39
C ALA A 133 -4.23 9.79 -4.92
N CYS A 134 -3.32 9.71 -5.88
CA CYS A 134 -2.71 10.88 -6.54
C CYS A 134 -3.65 11.35 -7.66
N ALA A 135 -4.08 12.60 -7.66
CA ALA A 135 -5.06 13.16 -8.60
C ALA A 135 -6.24 12.18 -8.89
N PRO A 136 -7.06 11.82 -7.89
CA PRO A 136 -8.04 10.74 -8.00
C PRO A 136 -9.18 11.06 -8.97
N ILE A 137 -9.55 10.09 -9.81
CA ILE A 137 -10.71 10.17 -10.72
C ILE A 137 -11.78 9.11 -10.41
N ASN A 138 -11.61 8.39 -9.29
CA ASN A 138 -12.57 7.40 -8.80
C ASN A 138 -12.67 7.48 -7.28
N LEU A 139 -13.76 6.93 -6.73
CA LEU A 139 -14.04 7.01 -5.30
C LEU A 139 -12.99 6.27 -4.46
N TYR A 140 -12.49 5.11 -4.91
CA TYR A 140 -11.42 4.44 -4.20
C TYR A 140 -10.21 5.36 -4.01
N GLY A 141 -9.74 5.99 -5.09
CA GLY A 141 -8.64 6.95 -5.03
C GLY A 141 -8.95 8.14 -4.12
N ALA A 142 -10.15 8.73 -4.24
CA ALA A 142 -10.58 9.85 -3.40
C ALA A 142 -10.59 9.49 -1.91
N THR A 143 -11.14 8.31 -1.55
CA THR A 143 -11.13 7.85 -0.14
C THR A 143 -9.72 7.58 0.37
N LYS A 144 -8.80 7.11 -0.48
CA LYS A 144 -7.40 6.91 -0.11
C LYS A 144 -6.65 8.23 0.03
N LEU A 145 -6.94 9.23 -0.80
CA LEU A 145 -6.41 10.59 -0.62
C LEU A 145 -6.88 11.18 0.71
N CYS A 146 -8.17 11.05 1.05
CA CYS A 146 -8.67 11.47 2.37
C CYS A 146 -7.92 10.76 3.51
N SER A 147 -7.73 9.44 3.40
CA SER A 147 -6.96 8.66 4.37
C SER A 147 -5.51 9.16 4.50
N ASP A 148 -4.82 9.44 3.37
CA ASP A 148 -3.45 9.96 3.37
C ASP A 148 -3.37 11.30 4.14
N LYS A 149 -4.29 12.24 3.83
CA LYS A 149 -4.35 13.54 4.51
C LYS A 149 -4.67 13.40 6.00
N LEU A 150 -5.54 12.47 6.41
CA LEU A 150 -5.84 12.19 7.82
C LEU A 150 -4.60 11.68 8.58
N PHE A 151 -3.85 10.71 8.03
CA PHE A 151 -2.63 10.22 8.67
C PHE A 151 -1.55 11.29 8.76
N ILE A 152 -1.39 12.12 7.75
CA ILE A 152 -0.44 13.25 7.77
C ILE A 152 -0.85 14.24 8.89
N ALA A 153 -2.12 14.68 8.90
CA ALA A 153 -2.65 15.61 9.89
C ALA A 153 -2.66 15.04 11.32
N GLY A 154 -2.76 13.70 11.47
CA GLY A 154 -2.70 13.01 12.76
C GLY A 154 -1.47 13.37 13.59
N ASN A 155 -0.36 13.75 12.95
CA ASN A 155 0.84 14.21 13.64
C ASN A 155 0.62 15.53 14.43
N CYS A 156 -0.27 16.39 13.95
CA CYS A 156 -0.61 17.64 14.65
C CYS A 156 -1.40 17.41 15.94
N TYR A 157 -2.08 16.26 16.05
CA TYR A 157 -2.92 15.93 17.21
C TYR A 157 -2.16 15.19 18.31
N CYS A 158 -0.92 14.79 18.06
CA CYS A 158 -0.12 14.01 19.02
C CYS A 158 0.38 14.84 20.22
N GLY A 159 0.40 16.18 20.11
CA GLY A 159 0.97 17.05 21.14
C GLY A 159 2.42 16.66 21.47
N SER A 160 2.71 16.45 22.76
CA SER A 160 4.05 16.01 23.23
C SER A 160 4.32 14.50 23.12
N GLN A 161 3.38 13.70 22.58
CA GLN A 161 3.56 12.27 22.48
C GLN A 161 4.57 11.89 21.37
N GLU A 162 5.21 10.73 21.52
CA GLU A 162 6.15 10.19 20.53
C GLU A 162 5.46 9.54 19.31
N THR A 163 4.12 9.50 19.27
CA THR A 163 3.36 8.92 18.16
C THR A 163 3.66 9.65 16.86
N ARG A 164 4.02 8.92 15.81
CA ARG A 164 4.29 9.45 14.48
C ARG A 164 3.55 8.64 13.42
N PHE A 165 3.01 9.34 12.45
CA PHE A 165 2.30 8.76 11.31
C PHE A 165 3.05 9.08 10.02
N ALA A 166 3.13 8.10 9.12
CA ALA A 166 3.60 8.29 7.76
C ALA A 166 2.76 7.46 6.79
N VAL A 167 2.84 7.79 5.52
CA VAL A 167 2.13 7.12 4.44
C VAL A 167 3.13 6.52 3.46
N VAL A 168 2.84 5.33 2.92
CA VAL A 168 3.61 4.71 1.83
C VAL A 168 2.71 4.53 0.63
N ARG A 169 3.04 5.19 -0.48
CA ARG A 169 2.31 5.14 -1.75
C ARG A 169 3.10 4.31 -2.75
N TYR A 170 2.42 3.36 -3.41
CA TYR A 170 2.99 2.53 -4.47
C TYR A 170 1.93 2.12 -5.50
N GLY A 171 2.40 1.64 -6.65
CA GLY A 171 1.56 1.21 -7.77
C GLY A 171 1.02 -0.21 -7.65
N ASN A 172 0.85 -0.88 -8.78
CA ASN A 172 0.29 -2.22 -8.82
C ASN A 172 1.29 -3.26 -8.29
N VAL A 173 0.86 -4.03 -7.32
CA VAL A 173 1.61 -5.19 -6.83
C VAL A 173 1.32 -6.39 -7.72
N ALA A 174 2.37 -6.94 -8.35
CA ALA A 174 2.25 -8.11 -9.22
C ALA A 174 1.67 -9.31 -8.46
N GLY A 175 0.78 -10.06 -9.11
CA GLY A 175 0.14 -11.24 -8.52
C GLY A 175 -0.82 -10.96 -7.35
N SER A 176 -1.10 -9.69 -7.01
CA SER A 176 -2.03 -9.39 -5.95
C SER A 176 -3.45 -9.86 -6.30
N ARG A 177 -4.20 -10.34 -5.28
CA ARG A 177 -5.56 -10.86 -5.49
C ARG A 177 -6.47 -9.84 -6.18
N GLY A 178 -7.14 -10.28 -7.26
CA GLY A 178 -8.06 -9.48 -8.06
C GLY A 178 -7.37 -8.46 -8.97
N SER A 179 -6.06 -8.62 -9.24
CA SER A 179 -5.32 -7.80 -10.21
C SER A 179 -5.36 -8.41 -11.61
N VAL A 180 -4.86 -7.66 -12.60
CA VAL A 180 -4.95 -8.01 -14.02
C VAL A 180 -4.15 -9.28 -14.39
N ILE A 181 -3.01 -9.55 -13.74
CA ILE A 181 -2.21 -10.74 -14.02
C ILE A 181 -3.01 -12.03 -13.73
N PRO A 182 -3.52 -12.25 -12.49
CA PRO A 182 -4.39 -13.39 -12.22
C PRO A 182 -5.65 -13.45 -13.11
N PHE A 183 -6.20 -12.30 -13.49
CA PHE A 183 -7.34 -12.24 -14.39
C PHE A 183 -6.98 -12.76 -15.80
N PHE A 184 -5.87 -12.31 -16.37
CA PHE A 184 -5.40 -12.80 -17.67
C PHE A 184 -5.04 -14.28 -17.63
N GLN A 185 -4.34 -14.74 -16.58
CA GLN A 185 -4.02 -16.16 -16.38
C GLN A 185 -5.29 -17.02 -16.32
N LYS A 186 -6.33 -16.54 -15.63
CA LYS A 186 -7.63 -17.22 -15.58
C LYS A 186 -8.25 -17.34 -16.97
N LEU A 187 -8.28 -16.25 -17.75
CA LEU A 187 -8.82 -16.27 -19.11
C LEU A 187 -8.06 -17.25 -20.02
N VAL A 188 -6.73 -17.29 -19.91
CA VAL A 188 -5.90 -18.25 -20.65
C VAL A 188 -6.25 -19.70 -20.29
N ASN A 189 -6.38 -19.99 -18.99
CA ASN A 189 -6.74 -21.32 -18.50
C ASN A 189 -8.17 -21.75 -18.91
N GLU A 190 -9.05 -20.78 -19.12
CA GLU A 190 -10.43 -21.00 -19.60
C GLU A 190 -10.52 -21.09 -21.15
N GLY A 191 -9.37 -21.04 -21.85
CA GLY A 191 -9.29 -21.21 -23.30
C GLY A 191 -9.66 -19.95 -24.11
N ALA A 192 -9.53 -18.77 -23.54
CA ALA A 192 -9.76 -17.50 -24.25
C ALA A 192 -8.87 -17.41 -25.49
N LYS A 193 -9.41 -16.87 -26.58
CA LYS A 193 -8.68 -16.65 -27.85
C LYS A 193 -8.11 -15.24 -27.95
N GLU A 194 -8.56 -14.33 -27.07
CA GLU A 194 -8.17 -12.93 -27.03
C GLU A 194 -8.05 -12.48 -25.57
N LEU A 195 -7.14 -11.54 -25.28
CA LEU A 195 -7.06 -10.86 -23.99
C LEU A 195 -7.64 -9.45 -24.10
N PRO A 196 -8.59 -9.07 -23.22
CA PRO A 196 -9.17 -7.74 -23.23
C PRO A 196 -8.22 -6.75 -22.58
N ILE A 197 -7.90 -5.65 -23.23
CA ILE A 197 -7.25 -4.49 -22.65
C ILE A 197 -8.17 -3.28 -22.82
N THR A 198 -8.12 -2.35 -21.89
CA THR A 198 -9.03 -1.22 -21.88
C THR A 198 -8.61 -0.11 -22.85
N ASP A 199 -7.30 0.11 -23.01
CA ASP A 199 -6.73 1.04 -23.98
C ASP A 199 -5.26 0.68 -24.23
N ILE A 200 -4.81 0.70 -25.48
CA ILE A 200 -3.44 0.36 -25.87
C ILE A 200 -2.38 1.33 -25.37
N ARG A 201 -2.77 2.56 -25.05
CA ARG A 201 -1.88 3.61 -24.54
C ARG A 201 -1.60 3.47 -23.06
N MET A 202 -2.39 2.66 -22.34
CA MET A 202 -2.31 2.54 -20.88
C MET A 202 -0.96 2.02 -20.41
N THR A 203 -0.44 2.67 -19.38
CA THR A 203 0.74 2.22 -18.64
C THR A 203 0.42 2.05 -17.17
N ARG A 204 1.14 1.18 -16.49
CA ARG A 204 1.00 0.95 -15.05
C ARG A 204 2.37 0.80 -14.42
N PHE A 205 2.47 1.23 -13.17
CA PHE A 205 3.60 0.93 -12.32
C PHE A 205 3.52 -0.49 -11.78
N TRP A 206 4.66 -1.17 -11.67
CA TRP A 206 4.74 -2.55 -11.20
C TRP A 206 5.82 -2.73 -10.15
N LEU A 207 5.47 -3.45 -9.08
CA LEU A 207 6.44 -3.85 -8.06
C LEU A 207 6.12 -5.26 -7.54
N LYS A 208 7.15 -5.92 -7.01
CA LYS A 208 7.01 -7.16 -6.24
C LYS A 208 6.46 -6.84 -4.85
N LEU A 209 5.77 -7.82 -4.26
CA LEU A 209 5.22 -7.68 -2.92
C LEU A 209 6.30 -7.45 -1.86
N GLU A 210 7.48 -8.06 -2.05
CA GLU A 210 8.69 -7.86 -1.25
C GLU A 210 9.11 -6.39 -1.21
N GLN A 211 9.14 -5.74 -2.36
CA GLN A 211 9.53 -4.33 -2.49
C GLN A 211 8.54 -3.40 -1.76
N ALA A 212 7.24 -3.75 -1.77
CA ALA A 212 6.24 -3.01 -0.99
C ALA A 212 6.49 -3.16 0.52
N VAL A 213 6.81 -4.37 0.98
CA VAL A 213 7.15 -4.63 2.39
C VAL A 213 8.43 -3.91 2.80
N GLU A 214 9.46 -3.95 1.97
CA GLU A 214 10.73 -3.26 2.22
C GLU A 214 10.53 -1.75 2.35
N MET A 215 9.69 -1.13 1.49
CA MET A 215 9.38 0.29 1.58
C MET A 215 8.67 0.66 2.89
N VAL A 216 7.76 -0.20 3.37
CA VAL A 216 7.11 0.00 4.67
C VAL A 216 8.11 -0.12 5.83
N LEU A 217 9.02 -1.10 5.78
CA LEU A 217 10.07 -1.24 6.79
C LEU A 217 11.03 -0.04 6.79
N GLU A 218 11.37 0.48 5.61
CA GLU A 218 12.19 1.69 5.46
C GLU A 218 11.46 2.92 6.03
N ALA A 219 10.17 3.08 5.73
CA ALA A 219 9.36 4.15 6.30
C ALA A 219 9.31 4.04 7.84
N ILE A 220 9.03 2.85 8.41
CA ILE A 220 9.03 2.64 9.87
C ILE A 220 10.37 3.04 10.49
N LYS A 221 11.49 2.78 9.79
CA LYS A 221 12.84 3.08 10.29
C LYS A 221 13.13 4.58 10.30
N ASN A 222 12.76 5.29 9.23
CA ASN A 222 13.26 6.64 8.94
C ASN A 222 12.23 7.74 9.14
N MET A 223 10.94 7.42 9.33
CA MET A 223 9.89 8.42 9.49
C MET A 223 10.13 9.35 10.68
N GLN A 224 9.93 10.63 10.46
CA GLN A 224 9.93 11.68 11.47
C GLN A 224 8.51 12.12 11.82
N GLY A 225 7.54 11.90 10.90
CA GLY A 225 6.11 12.14 11.04
C GLY A 225 5.55 13.04 9.93
N GLY A 226 4.48 12.61 9.27
CA GLY A 226 3.80 13.37 8.21
C GLY A 226 4.31 13.13 6.79
N GLU A 227 5.35 12.34 6.61
CA GLU A 227 5.90 12.05 5.28
C GLU A 227 5.01 11.10 4.49
N LEU A 228 5.00 11.32 3.17
CA LEU A 228 4.47 10.37 2.20
C LEU A 228 5.62 9.83 1.36
N TYR A 229 5.93 8.56 1.57
CA TYR A 229 6.99 7.83 0.86
C TYR A 229 6.48 7.29 -0.47
N VAL A 230 7.22 7.52 -1.55
CA VAL A 230 6.90 7.03 -2.90
C VAL A 230 8.09 6.25 -3.45
N LYS A 231 7.94 4.92 -3.60
CA LYS A 231 9.02 4.10 -4.14
C LYS A 231 9.19 4.32 -5.64
N LYS A 232 10.43 4.44 -6.10
CA LYS A 232 10.76 4.43 -7.52
C LYS A 232 10.64 3.01 -8.04
N ILE A 233 9.67 2.78 -8.93
CA ILE A 233 9.34 1.46 -9.47
C ILE A 233 9.15 1.53 -10.98
N PRO A 234 9.42 0.44 -11.72
CA PRO A 234 9.29 0.43 -13.16
C PRO A 234 7.82 0.51 -13.64
N SER A 235 7.68 1.00 -14.87
CA SER A 235 6.43 1.02 -15.63
C SER A 235 6.39 -0.08 -16.68
N MET A 236 5.20 -0.41 -17.16
CA MET A 236 4.97 -1.27 -18.29
C MET A 236 3.71 -0.88 -19.04
N ARG A 237 3.71 -1.05 -20.36
CA ARG A 237 2.51 -0.88 -21.19
C ARG A 237 1.57 -2.06 -21.01
N MET A 238 0.29 -1.84 -21.08
CA MET A 238 -0.70 -2.91 -20.93
C MET A 238 -0.68 -3.95 -22.07
N PRO A 239 -0.41 -3.57 -23.34
CA PRO A 239 -0.18 -4.55 -24.40
C PRO A 239 1.02 -5.48 -24.12
N ASP A 240 2.13 -4.94 -23.62
CA ASP A 240 3.33 -5.72 -23.31
C ASP A 240 3.08 -6.71 -22.17
N LEU A 241 2.26 -6.30 -21.18
CA LEU A 241 1.80 -7.21 -20.11
C LEU A 241 0.97 -8.36 -20.69
N ALA A 242 0.05 -8.08 -21.62
CA ALA A 242 -0.73 -9.13 -22.28
C ALA A 242 0.15 -10.12 -23.03
N MET A 243 1.17 -9.62 -23.76
CA MET A 243 2.18 -10.45 -24.42
C MET A 243 3.04 -11.25 -23.44
N ALA A 244 3.33 -10.71 -22.26
CA ALA A 244 4.08 -11.43 -21.23
C ALA A 244 3.29 -12.63 -20.70
N VAL A 245 1.98 -12.46 -20.49
CA VAL A 245 1.10 -13.52 -19.97
C VAL A 245 0.76 -14.55 -21.06
N ALA A 246 0.43 -14.11 -22.28
CA ALA A 246 -0.05 -14.98 -23.35
C ALA A 246 0.43 -14.49 -24.73
N PRO A 247 1.66 -14.85 -25.14
CA PRO A 247 2.28 -14.33 -26.36
C PRO A 247 1.55 -14.68 -27.66
N ASN A 248 0.78 -15.75 -27.64
CA ASN A 248 0.08 -16.26 -28.82
C ASN A 248 -1.39 -15.79 -28.93
N LEU A 249 -1.89 -15.04 -27.96
CA LEU A 249 -3.26 -14.54 -27.98
C LEU A 249 -3.33 -13.15 -28.58
N LYS A 250 -4.41 -12.88 -29.30
CA LYS A 250 -4.69 -11.54 -29.81
C LYS A 250 -5.11 -10.64 -28.65
N ILE A 251 -4.82 -9.36 -28.79
CA ILE A 251 -5.27 -8.30 -27.88
C ILE A 251 -6.54 -7.70 -28.47
N LYS A 252 -7.57 -7.56 -27.63
CA LYS A 252 -8.82 -6.88 -27.97
C LYS A 252 -8.98 -5.63 -27.12
N GLU A 253 -9.02 -4.47 -27.75
CA GLU A 253 -9.31 -3.22 -27.06
C GLU A 253 -10.81 -3.14 -26.77
N ILE A 254 -11.17 -2.90 -25.49
CA ILE A 254 -12.57 -2.92 -25.01
C ILE A 254 -13.07 -1.55 -24.57
N GLY A 255 -12.24 -0.50 -24.63
CA GLY A 255 -12.54 0.86 -24.17
C GLY A 255 -12.23 1.09 -22.69
N ILE A 256 -11.96 2.35 -22.37
CA ILE A 256 -11.62 2.80 -21.00
C ILE A 256 -12.84 2.65 -20.10
N ARG A 257 -12.66 2.05 -18.92
CA ARG A 257 -13.72 1.95 -17.92
C ARG A 257 -13.84 3.26 -17.14
N PRO A 258 -15.03 3.58 -16.62
CA PRO A 258 -15.18 4.73 -15.72
C PRO A 258 -14.19 4.64 -14.54
N GLY A 259 -13.51 5.76 -14.28
CA GLY A 259 -12.55 5.82 -13.18
C GLY A 259 -11.16 5.21 -13.45
N GLU A 260 -10.83 4.87 -14.70
CA GLU A 260 -9.50 4.40 -15.10
C GLU A 260 -8.70 5.51 -15.80
N LYS A 261 -7.44 5.69 -15.41
CA LYS A 261 -6.48 6.61 -16.04
C LYS A 261 -5.72 5.90 -17.17
N ILE A 262 -5.31 6.67 -18.19
CA ILE A 262 -4.35 6.19 -19.20
C ILE A 262 -3.01 5.89 -18.50
N HIS A 263 -2.48 6.86 -17.74
CA HIS A 263 -1.28 6.72 -16.94
C HIS A 263 -1.59 6.90 -15.45
N GLU A 264 -1.07 6.05 -14.60
CA GLU A 264 -1.17 6.25 -13.16
C GLU A 264 -0.09 7.21 -12.70
N GLN A 265 -0.41 8.03 -11.69
CA GLN A 265 0.47 9.06 -11.15
C GLN A 265 0.72 8.83 -9.66
N MET A 266 1.94 9.13 -9.21
CA MET A 266 2.32 9.01 -7.80
C MET A 266 2.77 10.33 -7.18
N ILE A 267 3.27 11.28 -7.99
CA ILE A 267 3.63 12.64 -7.57
C ILE A 267 3.07 13.59 -8.61
N THR A 268 2.29 14.57 -8.18
CA THR A 268 1.78 15.65 -9.05
C THR A 268 2.79 16.78 -9.13
N ARG A 269 2.60 17.67 -10.09
CA ARG A 269 3.40 18.90 -10.19
C ARG A 269 3.23 19.77 -8.94
N GLU A 270 2.05 19.79 -8.35
CA GLU A 270 1.77 20.54 -7.12
C GLU A 270 2.52 19.94 -5.91
N ASP A 271 2.71 18.61 -5.88
CA ASP A 271 3.50 17.94 -4.84
C ASP A 271 5.01 18.22 -4.97
N ALA A 272 5.50 18.62 -6.16
CA ALA A 272 6.93 18.74 -6.48
C ALA A 272 7.68 19.66 -5.51
N ARG A 273 7.10 20.81 -5.16
CA ARG A 273 7.70 21.81 -4.24
C ARG A 273 8.03 21.26 -2.85
N ASN A 274 7.34 20.17 -2.43
CA ASN A 274 7.54 19.51 -1.16
C ASN A 274 8.20 18.13 -1.31
N THR A 275 8.66 17.79 -2.52
CA THR A 275 9.21 16.48 -2.83
C THR A 275 10.74 16.52 -2.81
N ILE A 276 11.31 15.55 -2.13
CA ILE A 276 12.75 15.29 -2.09
C ILE A 276 13.07 13.91 -2.63
N ASP A 277 14.16 13.83 -3.38
CA ASP A 277 14.70 12.56 -3.92
C ASP A 277 15.70 11.96 -2.93
N MET A 278 15.47 10.71 -2.55
CA MET A 278 16.30 9.91 -1.65
C MET A 278 17.08 8.79 -2.40
N GLY A 279 17.21 8.89 -3.73
CA GLY A 279 17.82 7.88 -4.59
C GLY A 279 16.84 6.79 -5.00
N GLU A 280 16.49 5.86 -4.14
CA GLU A 280 15.58 4.74 -4.45
C GLU A 280 14.10 5.03 -4.20
N TYR A 281 13.78 6.16 -3.60
CA TYR A 281 12.41 6.61 -3.34
C TYR A 281 12.37 8.14 -3.21
N TYR A 282 11.17 8.67 -3.36
CA TYR A 282 10.87 10.07 -3.06
C TYR A 282 10.16 10.17 -1.71
N ILE A 283 10.28 11.32 -1.07
CA ILE A 283 9.46 11.70 0.09
C ILE A 283 8.74 12.99 -0.28
N ILE A 284 7.42 13.01 -0.12
CA ILE A 284 6.63 14.23 -0.13
C ILE A 284 6.49 14.67 1.32
N LEU A 285 7.05 15.81 1.66
CA LEU A 285 6.94 16.42 2.98
C LEU A 285 5.55 17.05 3.14
N PRO A 286 5.00 17.12 4.37
CA PRO A 286 3.70 17.71 4.59
C PRO A 286 3.70 19.22 4.30
N GLU A 287 2.62 19.72 3.68
CA GLU A 287 2.37 21.14 3.47
C GLU A 287 1.95 21.85 4.76
N ILE A 288 1.34 21.11 5.68
CA ILE A 288 0.94 21.63 6.99
C ILE A 288 2.16 21.70 7.91
N ASN A 289 2.26 22.78 8.67
CA ASN A 289 3.29 22.87 9.70
C ASN A 289 2.95 21.91 10.85
N ILE A 290 3.82 20.94 11.09
CA ILE A 290 3.71 20.03 12.23
C ILE A 290 4.69 20.54 13.29
N GLU A 291 4.14 21.17 14.32
CA GLU A 291 4.93 21.64 15.45
C GLU A 291 5.81 20.50 16.01
N HIS A 292 7.01 20.81 16.45
CA HIS A 292 7.99 19.88 16.99
C HIS A 292 8.69 18.93 16.01
N ILE A 293 8.40 18.99 14.70
CA ILE A 293 9.14 18.22 13.70
C ILE A 293 10.03 19.17 12.88
N ASN A 294 11.34 18.95 12.99
CA ASN A 294 12.32 19.60 12.13
C ASN A 294 12.92 18.54 11.22
N TYR A 295 12.43 18.47 9.97
CA TYR A 295 12.81 17.44 9.02
C TYR A 295 14.30 17.51 8.69
N LYS A 296 14.97 16.39 8.88
CA LYS A 296 16.41 16.24 8.56
C LYS A 296 16.59 15.02 7.68
N TYR A 297 16.83 15.26 6.41
CA TYR A 297 17.16 14.24 5.43
C TYR A 297 18.53 14.55 4.80
N PRO A 298 19.65 14.14 5.45
CA PRO A 298 20.97 14.28 4.86
C PRO A 298 20.99 13.53 3.53
N ASN A 299 21.58 14.12 2.50
CA ASN A 299 21.63 13.61 1.12
C ASN A 299 20.30 13.68 0.33
N ALA A 300 19.26 14.33 0.83
CA ALA A 300 18.06 14.59 0.05
C ALA A 300 18.33 15.66 -1.02
N ILE A 301 17.84 15.44 -2.21
CA ILE A 301 17.91 16.39 -3.32
C ILE A 301 16.48 16.86 -3.63
N PRO A 302 16.16 18.17 -3.52
CA PRO A 302 14.86 18.67 -3.98
C PRO A 302 14.67 18.35 -5.47
N VAL A 303 13.47 17.94 -5.85
CA VAL A 303 13.12 17.80 -7.27
C VAL A 303 12.84 19.17 -7.91
N SER A 304 12.81 19.27 -9.25
CA SER A 304 12.43 20.51 -9.93
C SER A 304 10.96 20.86 -9.72
N ASP A 305 10.60 22.13 -9.76
CA ASP A 305 9.22 22.61 -9.51
C ASP A 305 8.19 22.06 -10.51
N ASP A 306 8.63 21.65 -11.69
CA ASP A 306 7.81 21.05 -12.73
C ASP A 306 7.83 19.53 -12.74
N PHE A 307 8.45 18.91 -11.73
CA PHE A 307 8.59 17.47 -11.63
C PHE A 307 7.23 16.78 -11.47
N GLU A 308 7.05 15.72 -12.23
CA GLU A 308 5.92 14.79 -12.11
C GLU A 308 6.44 13.36 -12.15
N TYR A 309 5.80 12.47 -11.38
CA TYR A 309 6.10 11.04 -11.44
C TYR A 309 4.86 10.25 -11.80
N HIS A 310 4.75 9.86 -13.07
CA HIS A 310 3.65 9.06 -13.59
C HIS A 310 4.15 7.91 -14.49
N SER A 311 3.33 6.88 -14.64
CA SER A 311 3.74 5.65 -15.33
C SER A 311 4.02 5.81 -16.82
N GLY A 312 3.64 6.94 -17.43
CA GLY A 312 3.88 7.25 -18.85
C GLY A 312 5.19 8.00 -19.12
N ASN A 313 5.80 8.67 -18.11
CA ASN A 313 7.06 9.41 -18.24
C ASN A 313 8.21 8.81 -17.40
N ASN A 314 8.06 7.59 -16.94
CA ASN A 314 9.03 6.95 -16.06
C ASN A 314 10.31 6.57 -16.81
N ASP A 315 11.46 6.72 -16.16
CA ASP A 315 12.77 6.32 -16.70
C ASP A 315 13.01 4.80 -16.63
N ARG A 316 12.26 4.09 -15.77
CA ARG A 316 12.40 2.64 -15.55
C ARG A 316 11.24 1.90 -16.21
N TRP A 317 11.56 1.00 -17.15
CA TRP A 317 10.57 0.20 -17.87
C TRP A 317 10.87 -1.30 -17.74
N LEU A 318 9.81 -2.10 -17.60
CA LEU A 318 9.92 -3.56 -17.71
C LEU A 318 9.78 -3.99 -19.16
N SER A 319 10.66 -4.88 -19.59
CA SER A 319 10.48 -5.62 -20.83
C SER A 319 9.45 -6.76 -20.66
N VAL A 320 9.03 -7.35 -21.77
CA VAL A 320 8.16 -8.54 -21.76
C VAL A 320 8.85 -9.69 -21.01
N GLU A 321 10.15 -9.86 -21.21
CA GLU A 321 10.97 -10.88 -20.55
C GLU A 321 11.08 -10.67 -19.03
N ASP A 322 11.27 -9.42 -18.60
CA ASP A 322 11.30 -9.09 -17.17
C ASP A 322 9.96 -9.41 -16.50
N MET A 323 8.86 -9.08 -17.18
CA MET A 323 7.52 -9.39 -16.67
C MET A 323 7.26 -10.90 -16.64
N ARG A 324 7.72 -11.67 -17.64
CA ARG A 324 7.61 -13.15 -17.62
C ARG A 324 8.37 -13.76 -16.45
N LYS A 325 9.58 -13.29 -16.19
CA LYS A 325 10.35 -13.72 -15.01
C LYS A 325 9.60 -13.40 -13.73
N LEU A 326 9.08 -12.17 -13.62
CA LEU A 326 8.31 -11.74 -12.46
C LEU A 326 7.05 -12.58 -12.25
N ILE A 327 6.32 -12.92 -13.33
CA ILE A 327 5.13 -13.79 -13.27
C ILE A 327 5.52 -15.22 -12.85
N GLY A 328 6.65 -15.74 -13.31
CA GLY A 328 7.14 -17.06 -12.92
C GLY A 328 7.56 -17.19 -11.45
N GLU A 329 7.78 -16.08 -10.75
CA GLU A 329 8.12 -16.01 -9.33
C GLU A 329 6.89 -15.83 -8.42
N LEU A 330 5.67 -15.67 -8.99
CA LEU A 330 4.41 -15.46 -8.26
C LEU A 330 3.77 -16.78 -7.82
#